data_1c3306ea258b993a28f16cde350d97b9
#
_entry.id   1c3306ea258b993a28f16cde350d97b9
#
_cell.length_a   1.000
_cell.length_b   1.000
_cell.length_c   1.000
_cell.angle_alpha   90.00
_cell.angle_beta   90.00
_cell.angle_gamma   90.00
#
_symmetry.space_group_name_H-M   'P 1'
#
loop_
_entity.id
_entity.type
_entity.pdbx_description
1 polymer ?
#
loop_
_entity_poly.entity_id
_entity_poly.type
_entity_poly.pdbx_seq_one_letter_code
_entity_poly.pdbx_strand_id
1 'polypeptide(L)'
;HCIFSLIYALLHRPYGAYEYARYPFTFHTVTTTATYLVIVECAVIVLLFGRLRQSSRLRDVWKELCLFGIVTSYMLFTMSRTGLFTAGVVGIIAWLIMTDGKGKNKLKKLGYHLGLVVAAVIVMFPITFTAQRNVPILASEPRKFEIENWHNKIMREHNFTSTQYISVGRFAEVFLDKVFSIPEGTFDFYGEDEKYRTLYMHNEAAGEQLVASLVLPSAFYSEPDAVPYEETESSDDYSNGRMTIFRSYLEQLNADGHDTMGAVLPDGEIAVHAHDIYLQVAFDHGMGVGILFLLFGAATLLRAVFYYRKNKAKPYAAFPLLMTISFAVAGTVEWIFHLSNPCTLVLMMVIAPLLYKDNAKVEE
;
A
#
# COMPACT_ATOMS: atom_id res chain seq x y z
N HIS A 1 -17.05 -6.62 -4.77
CA HIS A 1 -15.72 -7.08 -4.37
C HIS A 1 -15.29 -6.50 -3.02
N CYS A 2 -15.31 -5.17 -2.82
CA CYS A 2 -14.89 -4.54 -1.55
C CYS A 2 -15.62 -5.10 -0.32
N ILE A 3 -16.94 -5.24 -0.39
CA ILE A 3 -17.73 -5.80 0.72
C ILE A 3 -17.34 -7.26 0.97
N PHE A 4 -17.24 -8.06 -0.09
CA PHE A 4 -16.82 -9.45 0.02
C PHE A 4 -15.42 -9.58 0.65
N SER A 5 -14.46 -8.82 0.15
CA SER A 5 -13.10 -8.83 0.68
C SER A 5 -13.04 -8.39 2.15
N LEU A 6 -13.84 -7.39 2.55
CA LEU A 6 -13.94 -6.96 3.94
C LEU A 6 -14.51 -8.06 4.83
N ILE A 7 -15.61 -8.69 4.42
CA ILE A 7 -16.23 -9.80 5.16
C ILE A 7 -15.25 -10.97 5.25
N TYR A 8 -14.61 -11.34 4.16
CA TYR A 8 -13.63 -12.42 4.15
C TYR A 8 -12.45 -12.13 5.08
N ALA A 9 -11.91 -10.90 5.04
CA ALA A 9 -10.82 -10.49 5.92
C ALA A 9 -11.23 -10.54 7.40
N LEU A 10 -12.40 -10.04 7.73
CA LEU A 10 -12.94 -10.07 9.09
C LEU A 10 -13.20 -11.48 9.62
N LEU A 11 -13.53 -12.45 8.74
CA LEU A 11 -13.84 -13.81 9.18
C LEU A 11 -12.62 -14.74 9.18
N HIS A 12 -11.66 -14.53 8.28
CA HIS A 12 -10.64 -15.53 7.98
C HIS A 12 -9.20 -14.99 8.03
N ARG A 13 -9.00 -13.68 8.21
CA ARG A 13 -7.66 -13.08 8.21
C ARG A 13 -7.37 -12.35 9.50
N PRO A 14 -6.90 -13.05 10.54
CA PRO A 14 -6.52 -12.41 11.79
C PRO A 14 -5.36 -11.44 11.61
N TYR A 15 -5.29 -10.42 12.45
CA TYR A 15 -4.18 -9.48 12.46
C TYR A 15 -3.12 -9.96 13.45
N GLY A 16 -2.08 -10.61 12.92
CA GLY A 16 -0.98 -11.17 13.68
C GLY A 16 0.08 -10.15 14.09
N ALA A 17 0.82 -10.49 15.14
CA ALA A 17 1.88 -9.64 15.69
C ALA A 17 3.27 -9.91 15.14
N TYR A 18 3.44 -10.97 14.36
CA TYR A 18 4.77 -11.43 13.98
C TYR A 18 5.31 -10.81 12.70
N GLU A 19 6.57 -11.04 12.54
CA GLU A 19 7.47 -10.63 11.50
C GLU A 19 7.41 -9.12 11.25
N TYR A 20 6.55 -8.67 10.40
CA TYR A 20 6.48 -7.24 10.08
C TYR A 20 5.24 -6.55 10.67
N ALA A 21 4.35 -7.29 11.33
CA ALA A 21 3.07 -6.78 11.83
C ALA A 21 2.27 -5.94 10.80
N ARG A 22 2.54 -6.13 9.52
CA ARG A 22 1.87 -5.45 8.39
C ARG A 22 0.72 -6.29 7.90
N TYR A 23 -0.43 -5.67 7.71
CA TYR A 23 -1.66 -6.40 7.38
C TYR A 23 -1.87 -6.49 5.86
N PRO A 24 -1.75 -7.67 5.25
CA PRO A 24 -1.91 -7.83 3.80
C PRO A 24 -3.37 -7.94 3.35
N PHE A 25 -4.36 -7.80 4.25
CA PHE A 25 -5.79 -7.91 3.97
C PHE A 25 -6.12 -9.27 3.34
N THR A 26 -6.69 -9.28 2.11
CA THR A 26 -7.00 -10.52 1.36
C THR A 26 -5.95 -10.85 0.29
N PHE A 27 -4.93 -10.03 0.16
CA PHE A 27 -3.88 -10.20 -0.85
C PHE A 27 -2.64 -10.89 -0.29
N HIS A 28 -1.73 -11.26 -1.17
CA HIS A 28 -0.47 -11.89 -0.80
C HIS A 28 0.55 -10.88 -0.27
N THR A 29 0.54 -9.65 -0.82
CA THR A 29 1.49 -8.60 -0.44
C THR A 29 0.79 -7.36 0.08
N VAL A 30 1.45 -6.65 0.99
CA VAL A 30 0.95 -5.38 1.53
C VAL A 30 0.94 -4.26 0.49
N THR A 31 1.82 -4.29 -0.49
CA THR A 31 1.88 -3.33 -1.59
C THR A 31 0.67 -3.44 -2.52
N THR A 32 0.29 -4.67 -2.89
CA THR A 32 -0.95 -4.91 -3.65
C THR A 32 -2.18 -4.47 -2.85
N THR A 33 -2.20 -4.78 -1.55
CA THR A 33 -3.25 -4.32 -0.64
C THR A 33 -3.34 -2.81 -0.61
N ALA A 34 -2.22 -2.12 -0.45
CA ALA A 34 -2.17 -0.66 -0.41
C ALA A 34 -2.70 -0.04 -1.71
N THR A 35 -2.28 -0.55 -2.87
CA THR A 35 -2.78 -0.09 -4.18
C THR A 35 -4.28 -0.31 -4.32
N TYR A 36 -4.77 -1.48 -3.92
CA TYR A 36 -6.20 -1.77 -3.92
C TYR A 36 -6.98 -0.82 -3.00
N LEU A 37 -6.49 -0.58 -1.79
CA LEU A 37 -7.15 0.31 -0.84
C LEU A 37 -7.14 1.76 -1.32
N VAL A 38 -6.10 2.23 -2.01
CA VAL A 38 -6.10 3.56 -2.65
C VAL A 38 -7.21 3.67 -3.69
N ILE A 39 -7.45 2.64 -4.49
CA ILE A 39 -8.56 2.62 -5.45
C ILE A 39 -9.91 2.74 -4.73
N VAL A 40 -10.09 1.95 -3.68
CA VAL A 40 -11.32 2.00 -2.86
C VAL A 40 -11.47 3.37 -2.21
N GLU A 41 -10.40 3.95 -1.70
CA GLU A 41 -10.39 5.27 -1.09
C GLU A 41 -10.74 6.37 -2.09
N CYS A 42 -10.25 6.31 -3.33
CA CYS A 42 -10.68 7.21 -4.40
C CYS A 42 -12.21 7.19 -4.60
N ALA A 43 -12.82 6.00 -4.60
CA ALA A 43 -14.26 5.85 -4.74
C ALA A 43 -15.01 6.43 -3.52
N VAL A 44 -14.52 6.12 -2.31
CA VAL A 44 -15.14 6.60 -1.06
C VAL A 44 -15.01 8.11 -0.92
N ILE A 45 -13.87 8.69 -1.27
CA ILE A 45 -13.64 10.14 -1.29
C ILE A 45 -14.65 10.82 -2.23
N VAL A 46 -14.86 10.26 -3.42
CA VAL A 46 -15.82 10.82 -4.39
C VAL A 46 -17.24 10.77 -3.84
N LEU A 47 -17.63 9.68 -3.20
CA LEU A 47 -18.94 9.56 -2.54
C LEU A 47 -19.07 10.56 -1.39
N LEU A 48 -18.09 10.62 -0.51
CA LEU A 48 -18.09 11.52 0.67
C LEU A 48 -18.17 12.98 0.25
N PHE A 49 -17.26 13.45 -0.60
CA PHE A 49 -17.29 14.86 -1.04
C PHE A 49 -18.48 15.18 -1.93
N GLY A 50 -18.97 14.20 -2.70
CA GLY A 50 -20.23 14.33 -3.44
C GLY A 50 -21.42 14.60 -2.52
N ARG A 51 -21.50 13.91 -1.37
CA ARG A 51 -22.51 14.13 -0.33
C ARG A 51 -22.30 15.43 0.42
N LEU A 52 -21.05 15.75 0.83
CA LEU A 52 -20.70 17.01 1.52
C LEU A 52 -21.03 18.26 0.69
N ARG A 53 -21.07 18.16 -0.64
CA ARG A 53 -21.53 19.23 -1.52
C ARG A 53 -23.05 19.45 -1.44
N GLN A 54 -23.83 18.38 -1.20
CA GLN A 54 -25.29 18.43 -1.12
C GLN A 54 -25.76 18.79 0.28
N SER A 55 -25.12 18.27 1.32
CA SER A 55 -25.45 18.53 2.72
C SER A 55 -24.21 18.58 3.57
N SER A 56 -24.14 19.57 4.46
CA SER A 56 -23.07 19.68 5.47
C SER A 56 -23.50 19.09 6.84
N ARG A 57 -24.68 18.47 6.93
CA ARG A 57 -25.17 17.89 8.18
C ARG A 57 -24.52 16.53 8.40
N LEU A 58 -23.95 16.30 9.56
CA LEU A 58 -23.31 15.02 9.93
C LEU A 58 -24.26 13.82 9.72
N ARG A 59 -25.55 13.99 10.04
CA ARG A 59 -26.56 12.95 9.85
C ARG A 59 -26.66 12.44 8.41
N ASP A 60 -26.36 13.28 7.42
CA ASP A 60 -26.54 12.94 6.01
C ASP A 60 -25.27 12.31 5.40
N VAL A 61 -24.11 12.44 6.06
CA VAL A 61 -22.80 12.02 5.55
C VAL A 61 -22.09 10.99 6.45
N TRP A 62 -22.71 10.58 7.56
CA TRP A 62 -22.05 9.70 8.52
C TRP A 62 -21.64 8.34 7.96
N LYS A 63 -22.43 7.78 7.01
CA LYS A 63 -22.13 6.49 6.38
C LYS A 63 -20.85 6.55 5.56
N GLU A 64 -20.71 7.58 4.75
CA GLU A 64 -19.54 7.84 3.93
C GLU A 64 -18.32 8.16 4.79
N LEU A 65 -18.50 8.87 5.92
CA LEU A 65 -17.44 9.10 6.90
C LEU A 65 -16.99 7.82 7.60
N CYS A 66 -17.92 6.97 8.03
CA CYS A 66 -17.57 5.66 8.60
C CYS A 66 -16.83 4.79 7.58
N LEU A 67 -17.32 4.74 6.33
CA LEU A 67 -16.67 3.97 5.27
C LEU A 67 -15.26 4.52 4.99
N PHE A 68 -15.09 5.84 4.92
CA PHE A 68 -13.78 6.48 4.78
C PHE A 68 -12.86 6.10 5.93
N GLY A 69 -13.32 6.23 7.18
CA GLY A 69 -12.53 5.87 8.36
C GLY A 69 -12.12 4.40 8.39
N ILE A 70 -12.99 3.48 7.97
CA ILE A 70 -12.67 2.04 7.85
C ILE A 70 -11.58 1.81 6.79
N VAL A 71 -11.74 2.35 5.59
CA VAL A 71 -10.78 2.16 4.49
C VAL A 71 -9.41 2.74 4.86
N THR A 72 -9.39 3.95 5.42
CA THR A 72 -8.15 4.57 5.91
C THR A 72 -7.53 3.77 7.04
N SER A 73 -8.31 3.16 7.94
CA SER A 73 -7.78 2.28 8.99
C SER A 73 -7.07 1.06 8.40
N TYR A 74 -7.66 0.39 7.42
CA TYR A 74 -6.99 -0.71 6.71
C TYR A 74 -5.75 -0.24 5.95
N MET A 75 -5.75 0.97 5.40
CA MET A 75 -4.56 1.57 4.79
C MET A 75 -3.44 1.74 5.81
N LEU A 76 -3.76 2.23 7.02
CA LEU A 76 -2.80 2.34 8.12
C LEU A 76 -2.26 0.97 8.54
N PHE A 77 -3.09 -0.08 8.56
CA PHE A 77 -2.65 -1.45 8.90
C PHE A 77 -1.66 -2.02 7.88
N THR A 78 -1.67 -1.57 6.64
CA THR A 78 -0.66 -2.01 5.65
C THR A 78 0.72 -1.46 5.95
N MET A 79 0.84 -0.34 6.67
CA MET A 79 2.08 0.38 6.94
C MET A 79 2.89 0.64 5.65
N SER A 80 2.18 0.79 4.53
CA SER A 80 2.81 1.04 3.23
C SER A 80 3.02 2.54 3.04
N ARG A 81 4.29 2.98 3.04
CA ARG A 81 4.65 4.39 2.76
C ARG A 81 4.04 4.86 1.44
N THR A 82 4.15 4.04 0.40
CA THR A 82 3.59 4.32 -0.93
C THR A 82 2.08 4.50 -0.87
N GLY A 83 1.36 3.57 -0.23
CA GLY A 83 -0.09 3.64 -0.10
C GLY A 83 -0.53 4.89 0.66
N LEU A 84 0.07 5.16 1.81
CA LEU A 84 -0.23 6.33 2.64
C LEU A 84 0.08 7.65 1.92
N PHE A 85 1.23 7.73 1.25
CA PHE A 85 1.60 8.91 0.47
C PHE A 85 0.62 9.15 -0.68
N THR A 86 0.31 8.11 -1.46
CA THR A 86 -0.63 8.19 -2.58
C THR A 86 -2.03 8.59 -2.12
N ALA A 87 -2.54 7.96 -1.05
CA ALA A 87 -3.83 8.30 -0.45
C ALA A 87 -3.86 9.75 0.04
N GLY A 88 -2.79 10.21 0.68
CA GLY A 88 -2.62 11.61 1.11
C GLY A 88 -2.68 12.60 -0.05
N VAL A 89 -1.93 12.35 -1.12
CA VAL A 89 -1.93 13.20 -2.33
C VAL A 89 -3.31 13.24 -2.98
N VAL A 90 -3.92 12.08 -3.19
CA VAL A 90 -5.27 11.96 -3.77
C VAL A 90 -6.30 12.67 -2.88
N GLY A 91 -6.23 12.45 -1.55
CA GLY A 91 -7.11 13.08 -0.57
C GLY A 91 -7.02 14.61 -0.61
N ILE A 92 -5.80 15.17 -0.63
CA ILE A 92 -5.57 16.62 -0.71
C ILE A 92 -6.13 17.18 -2.02
N ILE A 93 -5.84 16.53 -3.15
CA ILE A 93 -6.33 16.99 -4.46
C ILE A 93 -7.87 16.95 -4.48
N ALA A 94 -8.46 15.82 -4.06
CA ALA A 94 -9.92 15.70 -3.99
C ALA A 94 -10.55 16.76 -3.09
N TRP A 95 -9.98 16.97 -1.92
CA TRP A 95 -10.41 18.00 -0.96
C TRP A 95 -10.40 19.39 -1.58
N LEU A 96 -9.33 19.76 -2.30
CA LEU A 96 -9.20 21.06 -2.94
C LEU A 96 -10.17 21.25 -4.12
N ILE A 97 -10.33 20.24 -4.98
CA ILE A 97 -11.13 20.36 -6.22
C ILE A 97 -12.64 20.14 -5.99
N MET A 98 -13.00 19.28 -5.02
CA MET A 98 -14.39 18.93 -4.74
C MET A 98 -15.05 19.83 -3.69
N THR A 99 -14.29 20.61 -2.93
CA THR A 99 -14.85 21.59 -1.99
C THR A 99 -15.21 22.89 -2.71
N ASP A 100 -16.51 23.19 -2.74
CA ASP A 100 -17.05 24.40 -3.37
C ASP A 100 -16.88 25.63 -2.48
N GLY A 101 -16.73 26.79 -3.14
CA GLY A 101 -16.63 28.09 -2.46
C GLY A 101 -15.49 28.95 -2.99
N LYS A 102 -15.43 30.19 -2.52
CA LYS A 102 -14.37 31.16 -2.84
C LYS A 102 -13.86 31.83 -1.56
N GLY A 103 -12.59 32.21 -1.56
CA GLY A 103 -11.96 32.97 -0.48
C GLY A 103 -12.12 32.33 0.90
N LYS A 104 -12.38 33.16 1.92
CA LYS A 104 -12.51 32.75 3.33
C LYS A 104 -13.59 31.68 3.56
N ASN A 105 -14.68 31.67 2.77
CA ASN A 105 -15.73 30.68 2.89
C ASN A 105 -15.28 29.29 2.43
N LYS A 106 -14.43 29.23 1.40
CA LYS A 106 -13.83 27.98 0.97
C LYS A 106 -12.90 27.44 2.05
N LEU A 107 -12.06 28.28 2.64
CA LEU A 107 -11.13 27.88 3.69
C LEU A 107 -11.84 27.32 4.94
N LYS A 108 -12.93 27.97 5.37
CA LYS A 108 -13.78 27.46 6.47
C LYS A 108 -14.36 26.07 6.15
N LYS A 109 -14.87 25.86 4.92
CA LYS A 109 -15.38 24.56 4.49
C LYS A 109 -14.26 23.51 4.43
N LEU A 110 -13.09 23.87 3.92
CA LEU A 110 -11.93 23.00 3.90
C LEU A 110 -11.55 22.56 5.30
N GLY A 111 -11.46 23.49 6.27
CA GLY A 111 -11.17 23.17 7.67
C GLY A 111 -12.23 22.25 8.29
N TYR A 112 -13.52 22.53 8.03
CA TYR A 112 -14.61 21.69 8.50
C TYR A 112 -14.55 20.26 7.93
N HIS A 113 -14.34 20.12 6.61
CA HIS A 113 -14.21 18.81 5.97
C HIS A 113 -12.99 18.03 6.50
N LEU A 114 -11.87 18.72 6.68
CA LEU A 114 -10.66 18.10 7.27
C LEU A 114 -10.95 17.60 8.70
N GLY A 115 -11.62 18.42 9.51
CA GLY A 115 -12.02 18.03 10.86
C GLY A 115 -12.93 16.79 10.88
N LEU A 116 -13.91 16.71 9.95
CA LEU A 116 -14.78 15.55 9.81
C LEU A 116 -14.01 14.27 9.41
N VAL A 117 -13.11 14.39 8.44
CA VAL A 117 -12.29 13.26 7.95
C VAL A 117 -11.37 12.76 9.06
N VAL A 118 -10.66 13.66 9.74
CA VAL A 118 -9.78 13.31 10.87
C VAL A 118 -10.58 12.66 12.00
N ALA A 119 -11.72 13.25 12.37
CA ALA A 119 -12.59 12.67 13.40
C ALA A 119 -13.10 11.27 13.01
N ALA A 120 -13.46 11.08 11.72
CA ALA A 120 -13.87 9.76 11.23
C ALA A 120 -12.77 8.70 11.39
N VAL A 121 -11.52 9.05 11.07
CA VAL A 121 -10.38 8.13 11.25
C VAL A 121 -10.14 7.84 12.73
N ILE A 122 -10.12 8.87 13.60
CA ILE A 122 -9.91 8.72 15.03
C ILE A 122 -10.96 7.80 15.66
N VAL A 123 -12.24 7.92 15.23
CA VAL A 123 -13.33 7.09 15.75
C VAL A 123 -13.32 5.69 15.17
N MET A 124 -13.10 5.57 13.85
CA MET A 124 -13.21 4.27 13.18
C MET A 124 -11.97 3.40 13.33
N PHE A 125 -10.79 3.99 13.55
CA PHE A 125 -9.55 3.22 13.72
C PHE A 125 -9.63 2.22 14.88
N PRO A 126 -9.92 2.61 16.12
CA PRO A 126 -9.99 1.66 17.25
C PRO A 126 -11.09 0.62 17.05
N ILE A 127 -12.22 0.99 16.43
CA ILE A 127 -13.32 0.07 16.13
C ILE A 127 -12.87 -0.98 15.11
N THR A 128 -12.25 -0.55 14.01
CA THR A 128 -11.78 -1.44 12.95
C THR A 128 -10.64 -2.32 13.45
N PHE A 129 -9.71 -1.76 14.23
CA PHE A 129 -8.58 -2.48 14.81
C PHE A 129 -9.07 -3.59 15.77
N THR A 130 -10.00 -3.26 16.67
CA THR A 130 -10.58 -4.22 17.62
C THR A 130 -11.39 -5.29 16.88
N ALA A 131 -12.18 -4.91 15.87
CA ALA A 131 -12.92 -5.85 15.06
C ALA A 131 -11.99 -6.82 14.32
N GLN A 132 -10.95 -6.31 13.69
CA GLN A 132 -10.01 -7.14 12.91
C GLN A 132 -9.19 -8.10 13.78
N ARG A 133 -8.96 -7.73 15.05
CA ARG A 133 -8.31 -8.63 16.01
C ARG A 133 -9.22 -9.76 16.49
N ASN A 134 -10.48 -9.45 16.78
CA ASN A 134 -11.33 -10.34 17.57
C ASN A 134 -12.34 -11.14 16.72
N VAL A 135 -12.86 -10.56 15.63
CA VAL A 135 -13.88 -11.24 14.82
C VAL A 135 -13.38 -12.54 14.19
N PRO A 136 -12.15 -12.63 13.66
CA PRO A 136 -11.64 -13.90 13.12
C PRO A 136 -11.58 -15.00 14.17
N ILE A 137 -11.27 -14.67 15.43
CA ILE A 137 -11.23 -15.63 16.55
C ILE A 137 -12.63 -16.18 16.83
N LEU A 138 -13.63 -15.30 16.80
CA LEU A 138 -15.02 -15.69 17.09
C LEU A 138 -15.68 -16.43 15.94
N ALA A 139 -15.25 -16.19 14.72
CA ALA A 139 -15.86 -16.75 13.51
C ALA A 139 -15.37 -18.16 13.20
N SER A 140 -14.10 -18.44 13.43
CA SER A 140 -13.49 -19.76 13.22
C SER A 140 -12.19 -19.80 13.99
N GLU A 141 -11.74 -20.99 14.40
CA GLU A 141 -10.36 -21.12 14.89
C GLU A 141 -9.41 -20.70 13.77
N PRO A 142 -8.80 -19.51 13.85
CA PRO A 142 -8.00 -19.03 12.75
C PRO A 142 -6.74 -19.85 12.67
N ARG A 143 -6.54 -20.42 11.49
CA ARG A 143 -5.37 -21.21 11.17
C ARG A 143 -4.44 -20.38 10.33
N LYS A 144 -3.17 -20.37 10.70
CA LYS A 144 -2.12 -19.78 9.90
C LYS A 144 -1.27 -20.88 9.30
N PHE A 145 -0.95 -20.71 8.02
CA PHE A 145 0.06 -21.50 7.35
C PHE A 145 1.36 -20.72 7.39
N GLU A 146 2.35 -21.25 8.06
CA GLU A 146 3.69 -20.72 8.09
C GLU A 146 4.58 -21.51 7.16
N ILE A 147 5.33 -20.81 6.30
CA ILE A 147 6.40 -21.43 5.50
C ILE A 147 7.64 -21.33 6.37
N GLU A 148 8.03 -22.42 7.03
CA GLU A 148 9.18 -22.43 7.94
C GLU A 148 10.51 -22.23 7.22
N ASN A 149 10.59 -22.64 5.97
CA ASN A 149 11.78 -22.45 5.18
C ASN A 149 11.40 -22.20 3.73
N TRP A 150 11.78 -21.07 3.20
CA TRP A 150 11.52 -20.70 1.81
C TRP A 150 12.04 -21.74 0.80
N HIS A 151 13.17 -22.34 1.09
CA HIS A 151 13.76 -23.37 0.23
C HIS A 151 13.05 -24.73 0.33
N ASN A 152 12.61 -25.11 1.51
CA ASN A 152 11.98 -26.41 1.75
C ASN A 152 10.46 -26.39 1.64
N LYS A 153 9.83 -25.20 1.55
CA LYS A 153 8.36 -25.02 1.43
C LYS A 153 7.55 -25.86 2.45
N ILE A 154 8.10 -26.06 3.64
CA ILE A 154 7.39 -26.76 4.70
C ILE A 154 6.37 -25.80 5.26
N MET A 155 5.10 -26.13 5.05
CA MET A 155 3.98 -25.36 5.57
C MET A 155 3.53 -26.03 6.87
N ARG A 156 3.60 -25.31 7.98
CA ARG A 156 2.99 -25.72 9.24
C ARG A 156 1.71 -24.95 9.48
N GLU A 157 0.71 -25.66 9.94
CA GLU A 157 -0.56 -25.10 10.34
C GLU A 157 -0.51 -24.80 11.85
N HIS A 158 -0.70 -23.54 12.22
CA HIS A 158 -0.72 -23.12 13.61
C HIS A 158 -2.07 -22.51 13.97
N ASN A 159 -2.56 -22.86 15.15
CA ASN A 159 -3.69 -22.14 15.74
C ASN A 159 -3.20 -20.83 16.35
N PHE A 160 -3.88 -19.74 16.05
CA PHE A 160 -3.59 -18.45 16.64
C PHE A 160 -3.90 -18.46 18.14
N THR A 161 -2.90 -18.16 18.95
CA THR A 161 -3.09 -17.88 20.37
C THR A 161 -3.29 -16.39 20.60
N SER A 162 -3.85 -16.02 21.76
CA SER A 162 -4.07 -14.61 22.12
C SER A 162 -2.80 -13.76 22.10
N THR A 163 -1.63 -14.38 22.29
CA THR A 163 -0.32 -13.74 22.28
C THR A 163 0.18 -13.43 20.85
N GLN A 164 -0.39 -14.06 19.84
CA GLN A 164 0.00 -13.87 18.45
C GLN A 164 -0.79 -12.76 17.74
N TYR A 165 -1.78 -12.16 18.41
CA TYR A 165 -2.49 -11.00 17.88
C TYR A 165 -1.70 -9.72 18.15
N ILE A 166 -1.75 -8.82 17.17
CA ILE A 166 -1.09 -7.52 17.32
C ILE A 166 -1.68 -6.76 18.52
N SER A 167 -0.81 -6.23 19.38
CA SER A 167 -1.20 -5.26 20.41
C SER A 167 -1.17 -3.84 19.85
N VAL A 168 -1.77 -2.88 20.56
CA VAL A 168 -1.70 -1.47 20.21
C VAL A 168 -0.25 -0.97 20.25
N GLY A 169 0.52 -1.41 21.25
CA GLY A 169 1.93 -1.07 21.40
C GLY A 169 2.75 -1.60 20.21
N ARG A 170 2.58 -2.89 19.86
CA ARG A 170 3.28 -3.47 18.69
C ARG A 170 2.91 -2.79 17.39
N PHE A 171 1.62 -2.47 17.19
CA PHE A 171 1.20 -1.68 16.04
C PHE A 171 1.92 -0.33 15.97
N ALA A 172 1.94 0.41 17.09
CA ALA A 172 2.57 1.74 17.14
C ALA A 172 4.07 1.67 16.84
N GLU A 173 4.76 0.73 17.45
CA GLU A 173 6.21 0.53 17.25
C GLU A 173 6.56 0.22 15.79
N VAL A 174 5.93 -0.81 15.21
CA VAL A 174 6.17 -1.19 13.82
C VAL A 174 5.71 -0.09 12.86
N PHE A 175 4.61 0.60 13.16
CA PHE A 175 4.14 1.72 12.34
C PHE A 175 5.16 2.86 12.31
N LEU A 176 5.76 3.19 13.44
CA LEU A 176 6.80 4.23 13.52
C LEU A 176 8.07 3.81 12.76
N ASP A 177 8.49 2.55 12.88
CA ASP A 177 9.61 2.03 12.12
C ASP A 177 9.32 2.02 10.61
N LYS A 178 8.25 1.37 10.19
CA LYS A 178 7.98 1.17 8.75
C LYS A 178 7.54 2.44 8.03
N VAL A 179 6.87 3.38 8.70
CA VAL A 179 6.37 4.62 8.06
C VAL A 179 7.34 5.77 8.24
N PHE A 180 7.90 5.94 9.43
CA PHE A 180 8.73 7.09 9.76
C PHE A 180 10.22 6.78 9.93
N SER A 181 10.64 5.52 9.76
CA SER A 181 12.02 5.05 9.98
C SER A 181 12.54 5.36 11.38
N ILE A 182 11.67 5.28 12.39
CA ILE A 182 12.02 5.38 13.79
C ILE A 182 12.24 3.95 14.29
N PRO A 183 13.48 3.57 14.67
CA PRO A 183 13.80 2.18 15.01
C PRO A 183 12.89 1.60 16.11
N GLU A 184 12.56 0.33 15.99
CA GLU A 184 11.83 -0.42 17.02
C GLU A 184 12.59 -0.31 18.35
N GLY A 185 11.86 -0.18 19.45
CA GLY A 185 12.43 0.00 20.79
C GLY A 185 12.85 1.44 21.15
N THR A 186 12.71 2.42 20.23
CA THR A 186 12.94 3.83 20.55
C THR A 186 11.96 4.36 21.61
N PHE A 187 10.71 3.89 21.55
CA PHE A 187 9.68 4.22 22.52
C PHE A 187 9.21 2.92 23.18
N ASP A 188 9.03 2.94 24.51
CA ASP A 188 8.46 1.83 25.24
C ASP A 188 6.91 1.94 25.22
N PHE A 189 6.29 1.30 24.23
CA PHE A 189 4.83 1.24 24.12
C PHE A 189 4.21 0.05 24.86
N TYR A 190 5.04 -0.84 25.42
CA TYR A 190 4.53 -2.09 26.01
C TYR A 190 4.22 -1.95 27.49
N GLY A 191 4.73 -0.91 28.16
CA GLY A 191 4.61 -0.78 29.60
C GLY A 191 5.20 -2.01 30.32
N GLU A 192 4.50 -2.50 31.33
CA GLU A 192 4.91 -3.69 32.09
C GLU A 192 4.79 -5.02 31.33
N ASP A 193 4.27 -5.04 30.11
CA ASP A 193 4.19 -6.24 29.25
C ASP A 193 5.52 -6.58 28.56
N GLU A 194 6.60 -6.63 29.34
CA GLU A 194 7.90 -7.20 28.98
C GLU A 194 7.80 -8.60 28.36
N LYS A 195 6.70 -9.31 28.64
CA LYS A 195 6.38 -10.64 28.10
C LYS A 195 6.33 -10.70 26.57
N TYR A 196 5.86 -9.66 25.91
CA TYR A 196 5.75 -9.66 24.43
C TYR A 196 7.11 -9.46 23.77
N ARG A 197 7.94 -8.58 24.32
CA ARG A 197 9.28 -8.34 23.81
C ARG A 197 10.17 -9.59 23.98
N THR A 198 10.10 -10.21 25.14
CA THR A 198 10.88 -11.44 25.43
C THR A 198 10.42 -12.64 24.61
N LEU A 199 9.10 -12.77 24.32
CA LEU A 199 8.58 -13.86 23.50
C LEU A 199 8.95 -13.69 22.02
N TYR A 200 8.96 -12.45 21.52
CA TYR A 200 9.34 -12.16 20.14
C TYR A 200 10.83 -12.41 19.92
N MET A 201 11.69 -11.89 20.79
CA MET A 201 13.14 -12.12 20.76
C MET A 201 13.49 -13.62 20.99
N HIS A 202 12.72 -14.32 21.83
CA HIS A 202 12.96 -15.75 22.07
C HIS A 202 12.52 -16.63 20.89
N ASN A 203 11.49 -16.22 20.15
CA ASN A 203 11.05 -16.93 18.94
C ASN A 203 12.01 -16.67 17.76
N GLU A 204 12.61 -15.50 17.66
CA GLU A 204 13.68 -15.23 16.70
C GLU A 204 14.93 -16.05 17.04
N ALA A 205 15.38 -16.02 18.29
CA ALA A 205 16.52 -16.79 18.76
C ALA A 205 16.24 -18.31 18.74
N ALA A 206 15.02 -18.76 19.02
CA ALA A 206 14.63 -20.16 18.90
C ALA A 206 14.49 -20.60 17.45
N GLY A 207 14.05 -19.71 16.54
CA GLY A 207 14.05 -19.94 15.09
C GLY A 207 15.47 -20.10 14.56
N GLU A 208 16.39 -19.24 14.94
CA GLU A 208 17.81 -19.35 14.57
C GLU A 208 18.47 -20.60 15.18
N GLN A 209 18.18 -20.94 16.45
CA GLN A 209 18.70 -22.16 17.07
C GLN A 209 18.08 -23.42 16.48
N LEU A 210 16.82 -23.43 16.10
CA LEU A 210 16.18 -24.58 15.42
C LEU A 210 16.73 -24.78 14.02
N VAL A 211 16.97 -23.70 13.29
CA VAL A 211 17.63 -23.74 11.97
C VAL A 211 19.07 -24.23 12.12
N ALA A 212 19.81 -23.75 13.12
CA ALA A 212 21.19 -24.19 13.40
C ALA A 212 21.27 -25.66 13.86
N SER A 213 20.24 -26.19 14.55
CA SER A 213 20.21 -27.57 15.00
C SER A 213 19.71 -28.59 13.96
N LEU A 214 19.01 -28.12 12.92
CA LEU A 214 18.56 -28.91 11.76
C LEU A 214 19.60 -28.95 10.61
N VAL A 215 20.64 -28.14 10.67
CA VAL A 215 21.78 -28.22 9.76
C VAL A 215 22.61 -29.46 10.18
N LEU A 216 22.59 -30.46 9.32
CA LEU A 216 23.37 -31.68 9.39
C LEU A 216 24.82 -31.47 9.85
N PRO A 217 25.44 -32.45 10.50
CA PRO A 217 26.78 -32.32 11.07
C PRO A 217 27.77 -31.78 10.05
N SER A 218 28.48 -30.76 10.46
CA SER A 218 29.44 -29.94 9.73
C SER A 218 30.70 -30.70 9.28
N ALA A 219 30.56 -31.78 8.52
CA ALA A 219 31.69 -32.53 8.04
C ALA A 219 32.02 -32.36 6.55
N PHE A 220 31.26 -31.53 5.80
CA PHE A 220 31.45 -31.45 4.33
C PHE A 220 31.43 -30.06 3.71
N TYR A 221 31.54 -28.99 4.49
CA TYR A 221 31.78 -27.66 3.90
C TYR A 221 32.99 -27.03 4.60
N SER A 222 34.14 -27.06 3.92
CA SER A 222 35.20 -26.10 4.17
C SER A 222 34.69 -24.76 3.73
N GLU A 223 34.50 -23.85 4.70
CA GLU A 223 34.25 -22.44 4.43
C GLU A 223 35.32 -21.90 3.48
N PRO A 224 34.95 -21.31 2.34
CA PRO A 224 35.84 -20.37 1.70
C PRO A 224 36.00 -19.22 2.64
N ASP A 225 37.25 -18.77 2.88
CA ASP A 225 37.65 -17.68 3.72
C ASP A 225 36.65 -16.50 3.59
N ALA A 226 35.95 -16.25 4.68
CA ALA A 226 35.06 -15.11 4.75
C ALA A 226 35.88 -13.85 4.57
N VAL A 227 35.82 -13.25 3.40
CA VAL A 227 36.28 -11.89 3.18
C VAL A 227 35.47 -11.03 4.13
N PRO A 228 36.11 -10.22 5.00
CA PRO A 228 35.39 -9.31 5.88
C PRO A 228 34.50 -8.41 5.00
N TYR A 229 33.21 -8.55 5.13
CA TYR A 229 32.24 -7.64 4.52
C TYR A 229 32.48 -6.29 5.23
N GLU A 230 33.19 -5.36 4.61
CA GLU A 230 33.12 -3.98 4.99
C GLU A 230 31.67 -3.57 4.76
N GLU A 231 30.90 -3.43 5.85
CA GLU A 231 29.65 -2.69 5.85
C GLU A 231 29.98 -1.27 5.37
N THR A 232 29.92 -1.07 4.06
CA THR A 232 29.77 0.27 3.53
C THR A 232 28.43 0.73 4.06
N GLU A 233 28.46 1.58 5.10
CA GLU A 233 27.30 2.35 5.53
C GLU A 233 26.72 3.02 4.29
N SER A 234 25.76 2.35 3.65
CA SER A 234 25.03 2.96 2.56
C SER A 234 24.15 4.03 3.18
N SER A 235 24.36 5.27 2.76
CA SER A 235 23.53 6.43 3.11
C SER A 235 22.06 6.28 2.70
N ASP A 236 21.63 5.10 2.33
CA ASP A 236 20.34 4.75 1.71
C ASP A 236 19.29 4.17 2.67
N ASP A 237 19.48 4.36 3.96
CA ASP A 237 18.59 3.80 5.00
C ASP A 237 17.12 4.23 4.84
N TYR A 238 16.89 5.43 4.29
CA TYR A 238 15.54 5.96 4.05
C TYR A 238 14.80 5.30 2.87
N SER A 239 15.54 4.84 1.86
CA SER A 239 14.97 4.31 0.62
C SER A 239 14.85 2.79 0.59
N ASN A 240 15.34 2.08 1.62
CA ASN A 240 15.49 0.61 1.62
C ASN A 240 16.23 0.10 0.34
N GLY A 241 17.30 0.75 -0.06
CA GLY A 241 18.09 0.42 -1.25
C GLY A 241 17.44 0.82 -2.59
N ARG A 242 16.25 1.41 -2.60
CA ARG A 242 15.55 1.76 -3.85
C ARG A 242 16.31 2.78 -4.70
N MET A 243 17.05 3.70 -4.09
CA MET A 243 17.83 4.68 -4.85
C MET A 243 18.95 4.02 -5.65
N THR A 244 19.62 3.01 -5.08
CA THR A 244 20.61 2.20 -5.78
C THR A 244 19.97 1.45 -6.95
N ILE A 245 18.79 0.84 -6.74
CA ILE A 245 18.02 0.18 -7.79
C ILE A 245 17.66 1.17 -8.92
N PHE A 246 17.08 2.34 -8.58
CA PHE A 246 16.71 3.36 -9.56
C PHE A 246 17.91 3.81 -10.39
N ARG A 247 19.05 4.05 -9.73
CA ARG A 247 20.28 4.43 -10.40
C ARG A 247 20.76 3.35 -11.36
N SER A 248 20.80 2.10 -10.93
CA SER A 248 21.22 0.97 -11.77
C SER A 248 20.31 0.79 -13.00
N TYR A 249 19.00 0.96 -12.82
CA TYR A 249 18.06 0.95 -13.95
C TYR A 249 18.30 2.11 -14.91
N LEU A 250 18.51 3.34 -14.41
CA LEU A 250 18.77 4.52 -15.24
C LEU A 250 20.07 4.40 -16.03
N GLU A 251 21.15 3.89 -15.40
CA GLU A 251 22.46 3.73 -16.03
C GLU A 251 22.46 2.65 -17.12
N GLN A 252 21.56 1.68 -17.04
CA GLN A 252 21.44 0.60 -18.00
C GLN A 252 20.33 0.80 -19.04
N LEU A 253 19.64 1.94 -19.06
CA LEU A 253 18.64 2.23 -20.09
C LEU A 253 19.26 2.26 -21.47
N ASN A 254 18.58 1.64 -22.44
CA ASN A 254 18.97 1.64 -23.85
C ASN A 254 17.77 1.90 -24.77
N ALA A 255 18.02 1.93 -26.09
CA ALA A 255 16.98 2.20 -27.08
C ALA A 255 16.07 1.00 -27.35
N ASP A 256 16.61 -0.21 -27.24
CA ASP A 256 15.96 -1.44 -27.71
C ASP A 256 15.24 -2.21 -26.60
N GLY A 257 15.56 -1.89 -25.32
CA GLY A 257 15.10 -2.64 -24.16
C GLY A 257 16.02 -3.81 -23.79
N HIS A 258 15.60 -4.63 -22.83
CA HIS A 258 16.39 -5.73 -22.32
C HIS A 258 15.63 -7.05 -22.39
N ASP A 259 16.32 -8.11 -22.81
CA ASP A 259 15.80 -9.48 -22.78
C ASP A 259 16.01 -10.14 -21.41
N THR A 260 16.78 -9.50 -20.52
CA THR A 260 17.11 -9.99 -19.18
C THR A 260 16.13 -9.44 -18.13
N MET A 261 15.80 -10.25 -17.12
CA MET A 261 14.98 -9.81 -16.00
C MET A 261 15.79 -8.91 -15.07
N GLY A 262 15.56 -7.60 -15.16
CA GLY A 262 16.04 -6.62 -14.20
C GLY A 262 17.45 -6.11 -14.44
N ALA A 263 17.80 -5.03 -13.72
CA ALA A 263 19.09 -4.37 -13.81
C ALA A 263 20.12 -5.01 -12.88
N VAL A 264 21.37 -5.02 -13.31
CA VAL A 264 22.50 -5.50 -12.49
C VAL A 264 22.87 -4.39 -11.52
N LEU A 265 22.91 -4.71 -10.22
CA LEU A 265 23.32 -3.81 -9.15
C LEU A 265 24.86 -3.73 -9.06
N PRO A 266 25.42 -2.73 -8.34
CA PRO A 266 26.86 -2.57 -8.19
C PRO A 266 27.57 -3.77 -7.52
N ASP A 267 26.87 -4.55 -6.71
CA ASP A 267 27.34 -5.77 -6.06
C ASP A 267 27.25 -7.02 -6.95
N GLY A 268 26.71 -6.88 -8.17
CA GLY A 268 26.50 -7.97 -9.13
C GLY A 268 25.17 -8.71 -8.97
N GLU A 269 24.35 -8.38 -7.97
CA GLU A 269 23.00 -8.92 -7.85
C GLU A 269 22.07 -8.35 -8.92
N ILE A 270 20.97 -9.05 -9.19
CA ILE A 270 19.97 -8.61 -10.18
C ILE A 270 18.72 -8.11 -9.43
N ALA A 271 18.46 -6.82 -9.55
CA ALA A 271 17.18 -6.26 -9.12
C ALA A 271 16.09 -6.55 -10.15
N VAL A 272 15.24 -7.54 -9.87
CA VAL A 272 14.19 -8.00 -10.78
C VAL A 272 13.15 -6.92 -11.11
N HIS A 273 12.98 -5.94 -10.22
CA HIS A 273 12.01 -4.87 -10.38
C HIS A 273 12.61 -3.51 -10.05
N ALA A 274 12.34 -2.51 -10.89
CA ALA A 274 12.75 -1.13 -10.67
C ALA A 274 12.03 -0.47 -9.47
N HIS A 275 10.94 -1.04 -8.95
CA HIS A 275 10.03 -0.35 -8.02
C HIS A 275 9.56 1.04 -8.51
N ASP A 276 9.64 1.28 -9.80
CA ASP A 276 9.16 2.44 -10.52
C ASP A 276 8.69 1.98 -11.89
N ILE A 277 7.40 2.17 -12.19
CA ILE A 277 6.82 1.64 -13.43
C ILE A 277 7.38 2.32 -14.67
N TYR A 278 7.75 3.59 -14.57
CA TYR A 278 8.26 4.36 -15.70
C TYR A 278 9.66 3.89 -16.09
N LEU A 279 10.51 3.63 -15.10
CA LEU A 279 11.83 3.03 -15.29
C LEU A 279 11.71 1.59 -15.78
N GLN A 280 10.81 0.80 -15.20
CA GLN A 280 10.62 -0.59 -15.61
C GLN A 280 10.22 -0.69 -17.08
N VAL A 281 9.20 0.09 -17.51
CA VAL A 281 8.74 0.06 -18.91
C VAL A 281 9.86 0.53 -19.88
N ALA A 282 10.62 1.55 -19.49
CA ALA A 282 11.72 2.04 -20.30
C ALA A 282 12.88 1.04 -20.38
N PHE A 283 13.15 0.32 -19.31
CA PHE A 283 14.18 -0.71 -19.25
C PHE A 283 13.78 -1.94 -20.08
N ASP A 284 12.57 -2.49 -19.85
CA ASP A 284 12.13 -3.72 -20.49
C ASP A 284 11.92 -3.55 -22.02
N HIS A 285 11.42 -2.39 -22.45
CA HIS A 285 10.94 -2.19 -23.82
C HIS A 285 11.68 -1.06 -24.58
N GLY A 286 12.70 -0.49 -23.97
CA GLY A 286 13.49 0.61 -24.55
C GLY A 286 12.93 2.00 -24.24
N MET A 287 13.83 2.99 -24.31
CA MET A 287 13.50 4.40 -23.99
C MET A 287 12.34 4.96 -24.83
N GLY A 288 12.23 4.55 -26.11
CA GLY A 288 11.14 5.00 -26.98
C GLY A 288 9.77 4.61 -26.42
N VAL A 289 9.61 3.37 -25.96
CA VAL A 289 8.37 2.87 -25.35
C VAL A 289 8.14 3.54 -23.99
N GLY A 290 9.19 3.74 -23.19
CA GLY A 290 9.10 4.50 -21.94
C GLY A 290 8.53 5.91 -22.13
N ILE A 291 9.02 6.65 -23.16
CA ILE A 291 8.51 7.98 -23.51
C ILE A 291 7.03 7.90 -23.94
N LEU A 292 6.68 6.93 -24.79
CA LEU A 292 5.27 6.75 -25.21
C LEU A 292 4.37 6.43 -24.02
N PHE A 293 4.84 5.65 -23.04
CA PHE A 293 4.11 5.36 -21.81
C PHE A 293 3.87 6.63 -20.97
N LEU A 294 4.88 7.49 -20.82
CA LEU A 294 4.72 8.79 -20.16
C LEU A 294 3.74 9.70 -20.90
N LEU A 295 3.80 9.76 -22.23
CA LEU A 295 2.87 10.54 -23.05
C LEU A 295 1.43 9.99 -22.92
N PHE A 296 1.26 8.67 -22.88
CA PHE A 296 -0.03 8.03 -22.63
C PHE A 296 -0.59 8.44 -21.26
N GLY A 297 0.22 8.38 -20.20
CA GLY A 297 -0.16 8.83 -18.86
C GLY A 297 -0.56 10.32 -18.83
N ALA A 298 0.24 11.18 -19.46
CA ALA A 298 -0.04 12.61 -19.57
C ALA A 298 -1.34 12.90 -20.34
N ALA A 299 -1.55 12.22 -21.47
CA ALA A 299 -2.77 12.36 -22.26
C ALA A 299 -4.02 11.91 -21.48
N THR A 300 -3.89 10.79 -20.75
CA THR A 300 -4.95 10.28 -19.89
C THR A 300 -5.30 11.28 -18.79
N LEU A 301 -4.29 11.83 -18.12
CA LEU A 301 -4.47 12.84 -17.06
C LEU A 301 -5.16 14.11 -17.62
N LEU A 302 -4.71 14.61 -18.75
CA LEU A 302 -5.34 15.76 -19.42
C LEU A 302 -6.81 15.48 -19.75
N ARG A 303 -7.11 14.30 -20.32
CA ARG A 303 -8.50 13.90 -20.62
C ARG A 303 -9.34 13.79 -19.35
N ALA A 304 -8.81 13.24 -18.28
CA ALA A 304 -9.50 13.15 -16.99
C ALA A 304 -9.79 14.55 -16.40
N VAL A 305 -8.86 15.49 -16.50
CA VAL A 305 -9.05 16.89 -16.10
C VAL A 305 -10.16 17.55 -16.92
N PHE A 306 -10.14 17.39 -18.27
CA PHE A 306 -11.19 17.97 -19.13
C PHE A 306 -12.56 17.33 -18.85
N TYR A 307 -12.61 16.01 -18.68
CA TYR A 307 -13.83 15.31 -18.30
C TYR A 307 -14.40 15.84 -16.99
N TYR A 308 -13.55 15.94 -15.94
CA TYR A 308 -13.96 16.48 -14.65
C TYR A 308 -14.50 17.91 -14.78
N ARG A 309 -13.79 18.81 -15.49
CA ARG A 309 -14.21 20.20 -15.68
C ARG A 309 -15.57 20.30 -16.37
N LYS A 310 -15.79 19.50 -17.42
CA LYS A 310 -17.05 19.46 -18.18
C LYS A 310 -18.21 18.90 -17.38
N ASN A 311 -17.94 17.91 -16.51
CA ASN A 311 -18.96 17.17 -15.76
C ASN A 311 -18.94 17.48 -14.26
N LYS A 312 -18.43 18.61 -13.84
CA LYS A 312 -18.21 18.96 -12.42
C LYS A 312 -19.48 18.85 -11.55
N ALA A 313 -20.66 18.97 -12.13
CA ALA A 313 -21.95 18.83 -11.44
C ALA A 313 -22.25 17.36 -11.06
N LYS A 314 -21.68 16.39 -11.78
CA LYS A 314 -21.90 14.96 -11.51
C LYS A 314 -21.04 14.51 -10.33
N PRO A 315 -21.59 13.83 -9.32
CA PRO A 315 -20.83 13.43 -8.11
C PRO A 315 -19.61 12.58 -8.40
N TYR A 316 -19.70 11.68 -9.39
CA TYR A 316 -18.67 10.70 -9.74
C TYR A 316 -17.63 11.23 -10.75
N ALA A 317 -17.78 12.47 -11.26
CA ALA A 317 -16.90 12.98 -12.32
C ALA A 317 -15.42 13.10 -11.91
N ALA A 318 -15.13 13.22 -10.60
CA ALA A 318 -13.77 13.27 -10.09
C ALA A 318 -13.07 11.91 -10.08
N PHE A 319 -13.81 10.79 -10.12
CA PHE A 319 -13.26 9.45 -9.94
C PHE A 319 -12.17 9.08 -10.96
N PRO A 320 -12.38 9.26 -12.29
CA PRO A 320 -11.33 8.97 -13.26
C PRO A 320 -10.07 9.82 -13.05
N LEU A 321 -10.23 11.09 -12.66
CA LEU A 321 -9.10 11.98 -12.38
C LEU A 321 -8.30 11.49 -11.16
N LEU A 322 -8.98 11.18 -10.07
CA LEU A 322 -8.33 10.71 -8.85
C LEU A 322 -7.64 9.35 -9.06
N MET A 323 -8.28 8.45 -9.81
CA MET A 323 -7.68 7.17 -10.21
C MET A 323 -6.42 7.36 -11.04
N THR A 324 -6.44 8.23 -12.05
CA THR A 324 -5.26 8.49 -12.88
C THR A 324 -4.13 9.08 -12.04
N ILE A 325 -4.43 10.00 -11.13
CA ILE A 325 -3.43 10.58 -10.23
C ILE A 325 -2.89 9.52 -9.28
N SER A 326 -3.74 8.67 -8.71
CA SER A 326 -3.29 7.63 -7.78
C SER A 326 -2.31 6.66 -8.41
N PHE A 327 -2.57 6.23 -9.64
CA PHE A 327 -1.65 5.38 -10.39
C PHE A 327 -0.38 6.11 -10.81
N ALA A 328 -0.48 7.37 -11.22
CA ALA A 328 0.70 8.16 -11.55
C ALA A 328 1.64 8.32 -10.34
N VAL A 329 1.08 8.59 -9.17
CA VAL A 329 1.86 8.74 -7.92
C VAL A 329 2.38 7.39 -7.42
N ALA A 330 1.54 6.36 -7.33
CA ALA A 330 1.98 5.04 -6.87
C ALA A 330 3.02 4.42 -7.81
N GLY A 331 2.91 4.68 -9.11
CA GLY A 331 3.82 4.19 -10.14
C GLY A 331 5.25 4.71 -10.02
N THR A 332 5.50 5.84 -9.33
CA THR A 332 6.87 6.34 -9.10
C THR A 332 7.65 5.55 -8.03
N VAL A 333 6.98 4.68 -7.30
CA VAL A 333 7.58 3.94 -6.19
C VAL A 333 7.18 2.46 -6.13
N GLU A 334 6.33 2.02 -7.07
CA GLU A 334 5.87 0.62 -7.16
C GLU A 334 5.68 0.17 -8.61
N TRP A 335 5.93 -1.12 -8.84
CA TRP A 335 5.65 -1.76 -10.12
C TRP A 335 4.19 -2.23 -10.16
N ILE A 336 3.26 -1.31 -10.43
CA ILE A 336 1.82 -1.57 -10.35
C ILE A 336 1.13 -1.75 -11.70
N PHE A 337 1.78 -1.35 -12.81
CA PHE A 337 1.18 -1.36 -14.13
C PHE A 337 1.61 -2.59 -14.93
N HIS A 338 0.98 -3.74 -14.65
CA HIS A 338 1.16 -4.95 -15.44
C HIS A 338 -0.17 -5.70 -15.57
N LEU A 339 -0.34 -6.46 -16.64
CA LEU A 339 -1.63 -7.09 -17.00
C LEU A 339 -2.14 -8.10 -15.97
N SER A 340 -1.25 -8.74 -15.22
CA SER A 340 -1.64 -9.67 -14.15
C SER A 340 -2.08 -8.96 -12.86
N ASN A 341 -1.88 -7.64 -12.74
CA ASN A 341 -2.34 -6.90 -11.59
C ASN A 341 -3.81 -6.46 -11.77
N PRO A 342 -4.75 -6.95 -10.96
CA PRO A 342 -6.16 -6.61 -11.10
C PRO A 342 -6.44 -5.10 -10.95
N CYS A 343 -5.58 -4.38 -10.22
CA CYS A 343 -5.68 -2.93 -10.09
C CYS A 343 -5.46 -2.20 -11.41
N THR A 344 -4.55 -2.71 -12.26
CA THR A 344 -4.32 -2.18 -13.62
C THR A 344 -5.57 -2.34 -14.49
N LEU A 345 -6.25 -3.49 -14.42
CA LEU A 345 -7.50 -3.71 -15.16
C LEU A 345 -8.58 -2.71 -14.72
N VAL A 346 -8.72 -2.47 -13.42
CA VAL A 346 -9.67 -1.46 -12.91
C VAL A 346 -9.33 -0.07 -13.44
N LEU A 347 -8.05 0.32 -13.43
CA LEU A 347 -7.62 1.59 -14.02
C LEU A 347 -8.02 1.65 -15.50
N MET A 348 -7.70 0.62 -16.29
CA MET A 348 -8.03 0.58 -17.72
C MET A 348 -9.53 0.71 -17.97
N MET A 349 -10.36 0.03 -17.19
CA MET A 349 -11.82 0.16 -17.27
C MET A 349 -12.31 1.58 -16.99
N VAL A 350 -11.64 2.30 -16.08
CA VAL A 350 -12.02 3.66 -15.69
C VAL A 350 -11.55 4.69 -16.73
N ILE A 351 -10.36 4.51 -17.32
CA ILE A 351 -9.80 5.48 -18.25
C ILE A 351 -10.19 5.23 -19.72
N ALA A 352 -10.53 3.99 -20.10
CA ALA A 352 -10.91 3.68 -21.48
C ALA A 352 -12.00 4.60 -22.04
N PRO A 353 -13.11 4.89 -21.33
CA PRO A 353 -14.13 5.81 -21.81
C PRO A 353 -13.62 7.24 -22.02
N LEU A 354 -12.56 7.66 -21.33
CA LEU A 354 -11.96 9.00 -21.49
C LEU A 354 -11.17 9.13 -22.81
N LEU A 355 -10.63 8.02 -23.28
CA LEU A 355 -9.78 7.97 -24.47
C LEU A 355 -10.62 7.83 -25.76
N TYR A 356 -11.82 7.29 -25.64
CA TYR A 356 -12.74 7.24 -26.77
C TYR A 356 -13.31 8.62 -27.07
N LYS A 357 -13.29 8.99 -28.36
CA LYS A 357 -14.01 10.15 -28.84
C LYS A 357 -15.50 9.77 -28.94
N ASP A 358 -16.30 10.32 -28.06
CA ASP A 358 -17.75 10.11 -28.08
C ASP A 358 -18.31 10.75 -29.36
N ASN A 359 -18.48 9.95 -30.41
CA ASN A 359 -19.20 10.35 -31.61
C ASN A 359 -20.71 10.07 -31.47
N ALA A 360 -21.13 9.47 -30.37
CA ALA A 360 -22.53 9.34 -30.05
C ALA A 360 -23.05 10.70 -29.55
N LYS A 361 -23.64 11.49 -30.44
CA LYS A 361 -24.70 12.40 -30.05
C LYS A 361 -25.77 11.49 -29.44
N VAL A 362 -25.87 11.50 -28.11
CA VAL A 362 -27.06 10.99 -27.43
C VAL A 362 -28.17 11.92 -27.93
N GLU A 363 -28.96 11.43 -28.86
CA GLU A 363 -30.23 12.02 -29.18
C GLU A 363 -31.03 11.99 -27.88
N GLU A 364 -31.37 13.18 -27.38
CA GLU A 364 -32.28 13.42 -26.25
C GLU A 364 -33.67 12.89 -26.55
#